data_448a2d96d8e6b0ab63f8bb3fbb4deb43
#
_entry.id   448a2d96d8e6b0ab63f8bb3fbb4deb43
#
_cell.length_a   1.000
_cell.length_b   1.000
_cell.length_c   1.000
_cell.angle_alpha   90.00
_cell.angle_beta   90.00
_cell.angle_gamma   90.00
#
_symmetry.space_group_name_H-M   'P 1'
#
loop_
_entity.id
_entity.type
_entity.pdbx_description
1 polymer ?
#
loop_
_entity_poly.entity_id
_entity_poly.type
_entity_poly.pdbx_seq_one_letter_code
_entity_poly.pdbx_strand_id
1 'polypeptide(L)'
;PGMSCRAVITGNVGSGKTVLSRAFADDLTRHLSGVRAIQSIHVNCRNHPTTSQVLQRIAKALDDRHPDRGFSASEVIQGIRRNLRTHNQHMLLILDEVDHLMRREGGDLLYQLLRIDEGRDEAGTLSLILISQEQVLDQLEGAVISRFGRSNHLALKPYSETQLAAIASQRAVLATRTGSVSEEILTLIGQASADTGDARVAIELLEAAVMRA
;
A
#
# COMPACT_ATOMS: atom_id res chain seq x y z
N PRO A 1 -5.11 -2.86 -24.24
CA PRO A 1 -5.23 -1.47 -23.87
C PRO A 1 -4.91 -1.33 -22.39
N GLY A 2 -3.83 -0.59 -22.05
CA GLY A 2 -3.43 -0.39 -20.66
C GLY A 2 -4.38 0.60 -19.99
N MET A 3 -5.18 0.14 -19.04
CA MET A 3 -5.99 1.03 -18.20
C MET A 3 -5.25 1.33 -16.91
N SER A 4 -5.22 2.60 -16.51
CA SER A 4 -4.82 2.98 -15.15
C SER A 4 -5.90 2.51 -14.18
N CYS A 5 -5.50 1.75 -13.16
CA CYS A 5 -6.38 1.32 -12.07
C CYS A 5 -6.18 2.21 -10.86
N ARG A 6 -7.26 2.47 -10.13
CA ARG A 6 -7.24 3.27 -8.90
C ARG A 6 -8.06 2.56 -7.85
N ALA A 7 -7.49 2.37 -6.67
CA ALA A 7 -8.16 1.70 -5.57
C ALA A 7 -7.87 2.39 -4.24
N VAL A 8 -8.81 2.29 -3.31
CA VAL A 8 -8.65 2.73 -1.93
C VAL A 8 -8.89 1.53 -1.02
N ILE A 9 -7.95 1.27 -0.13
CA ILE A 9 -8.04 0.21 0.86
C ILE A 9 -8.11 0.85 2.24
N THR A 10 -9.21 0.63 2.95
CA THR A 10 -9.41 1.12 4.32
C THR A 10 -9.58 -0.03 5.30
N GLY A 11 -9.45 0.26 6.59
CA GLY A 11 -9.66 -0.70 7.67
C GLY A 11 -8.82 -0.35 8.89
N ASN A 12 -9.11 -1.00 10.00
CA ASN A 12 -8.43 -0.79 11.28
C ASN A 12 -6.94 -1.14 11.20
N VAL A 13 -6.18 -0.70 12.20
CA VAL A 13 -4.79 -1.14 12.41
C VAL A 13 -4.76 -2.67 12.46
N GLY A 14 -3.72 -3.26 11.87
CA GLY A 14 -3.54 -4.72 11.86
C GLY A 14 -4.48 -5.53 10.97
N SER A 15 -5.38 -4.90 10.19
CA SER A 15 -6.29 -5.61 9.26
C SER A 15 -5.63 -6.12 7.96
N GLY A 16 -4.31 -6.00 7.81
CA GLY A 16 -3.57 -6.57 6.68
C GLY A 16 -3.49 -5.70 5.42
N LYS A 17 -3.93 -4.43 5.43
CA LYS A 17 -3.93 -3.53 4.26
C LYS A 17 -2.60 -3.49 3.50
N THR A 18 -1.52 -3.23 4.21
CA THR A 18 -0.17 -3.16 3.63
C THR A 18 0.29 -4.50 3.07
N VAL A 19 0.00 -5.59 3.78
CA VAL A 19 0.36 -6.95 3.33
C VAL A 19 -0.40 -7.31 2.06
N LEU A 20 -1.70 -7.07 2.02
CA LEU A 20 -2.54 -7.32 0.85
C LEU A 20 -2.05 -6.53 -0.37
N SER A 21 -1.78 -5.24 -0.21
CA SER A 21 -1.36 -4.40 -1.33
C SER A 21 0.01 -4.79 -1.88
N ARG A 22 0.95 -5.21 -1.02
CA ARG A 22 2.26 -5.71 -1.44
C ARG A 22 2.15 -7.04 -2.15
N ALA A 23 1.38 -7.99 -1.59
CA ALA A 23 1.15 -9.28 -2.24
C ALA A 23 0.51 -9.12 -3.63
N PHE A 24 -0.48 -8.21 -3.74
CA PHE A 24 -1.07 -7.87 -5.04
C PHE A 24 -0.04 -7.29 -6.02
N ALA A 25 0.83 -6.38 -5.55
CA ALA A 25 1.85 -5.77 -6.40
C ALA A 25 2.86 -6.80 -6.91
N ASP A 26 3.29 -7.72 -6.04
CA ASP A 26 4.22 -8.81 -6.40
C ASP A 26 3.57 -9.78 -7.40
N ASP A 27 2.31 -10.15 -7.18
CA ASP A 27 1.55 -11.00 -8.09
C ASP A 27 1.35 -10.34 -9.46
N LEU A 28 0.93 -9.07 -9.47
CA LEU A 28 0.74 -8.32 -10.70
C LEU A 28 2.04 -8.23 -11.51
N THR A 29 3.15 -7.91 -10.84
CA THR A 29 4.46 -7.80 -11.48
C THR A 29 4.90 -9.13 -12.08
N ARG A 30 4.67 -10.25 -11.39
CA ARG A 30 4.98 -11.60 -11.90
C ARG A 30 4.10 -11.98 -13.09
N HIS A 31 2.81 -11.74 -13.03
CA HIS A 31 1.87 -12.12 -14.10
C HIS A 31 2.05 -11.32 -15.38
N LEU A 32 2.46 -10.05 -15.26
CA LEU A 32 2.67 -9.18 -16.41
C LEU A 32 4.14 -9.10 -16.87
N SER A 33 5.03 -9.87 -16.25
CA SER A 33 6.42 -10.01 -16.71
C SER A 33 6.41 -10.55 -18.15
N GLY A 34 7.02 -9.81 -19.06
CA GLY A 34 7.02 -10.16 -20.50
C GLY A 34 5.90 -9.52 -21.34
N VAL A 35 4.87 -8.93 -20.71
CA VAL A 35 3.82 -8.17 -21.41
C VAL A 35 4.10 -6.68 -21.34
N ARG A 36 4.39 -6.19 -20.15
CA ARG A 36 4.72 -4.77 -19.88
C ARG A 36 5.63 -4.66 -18.65
N ALA A 37 6.61 -3.77 -18.72
CA ALA A 37 7.43 -3.46 -17.55
C ALA A 37 6.59 -2.72 -16.50
N ILE A 38 6.41 -3.34 -15.32
CA ILE A 38 5.72 -2.73 -14.18
C ILE A 38 6.75 -2.39 -13.11
N GLN A 39 6.77 -1.12 -12.72
CA GLN A 39 7.52 -0.64 -11.57
C GLN A 39 6.59 -0.47 -10.39
N SER A 40 6.67 -1.37 -9.41
CA SER A 40 5.92 -1.23 -8.16
C SER A 40 6.70 -0.36 -7.17
N ILE A 41 6.05 0.69 -6.67
CA ILE A 41 6.64 1.65 -5.71
C ILE A 41 5.70 1.76 -4.52
N HIS A 42 6.21 1.44 -3.33
CA HIS A 42 5.49 1.59 -2.07
C HIS A 42 6.10 2.74 -1.27
N VAL A 43 5.27 3.71 -0.89
CA VAL A 43 5.64 4.86 -0.07
C VAL A 43 4.76 4.91 1.17
N ASN A 44 5.37 4.82 2.35
CA ASN A 44 4.67 5.05 3.61
C ASN A 44 4.66 6.56 3.90
N CYS A 45 3.48 7.18 3.90
CA CYS A 45 3.29 8.61 4.06
C CYS A 45 3.53 9.09 5.50
N ARG A 46 3.55 8.20 6.49
CA ARG A 46 3.97 8.55 7.84
C ARG A 46 5.46 8.81 7.91
N ASN A 47 6.26 8.03 7.17
CA ASN A 47 7.71 8.21 7.08
C ASN A 47 8.10 9.33 6.10
N HIS A 48 7.23 9.65 5.15
CA HIS A 48 7.38 10.69 4.14
C HIS A 48 6.17 11.64 4.18
N PRO A 49 6.03 12.48 5.22
CA PRO A 49 4.81 13.21 5.49
C PRO A 49 4.58 14.48 4.64
N THR A 50 5.43 14.74 3.64
CA THR A 50 5.30 15.89 2.75
C THR A 50 5.26 15.49 1.29
N THR A 51 4.56 16.27 0.48
CA THR A 51 4.51 16.11 -0.99
C THR A 51 5.91 15.97 -1.60
N SER A 52 6.85 16.83 -1.18
CA SER A 52 8.22 16.79 -1.66
C SER A 52 8.92 15.46 -1.34
N GLN A 53 8.77 14.95 -0.11
CA GLN A 53 9.38 13.68 0.30
C GLN A 53 8.79 12.49 -0.44
N VAL A 54 7.47 12.46 -0.64
CA VAL A 54 6.81 11.41 -1.42
C VAL A 54 7.30 11.43 -2.86
N LEU A 55 7.33 12.58 -3.50
CA LEU A 55 7.79 12.74 -4.88
C LEU A 55 9.26 12.35 -5.04
N GLN A 56 10.13 12.77 -4.11
CA GLN A 56 11.54 12.37 -4.10
C GLN A 56 11.70 10.85 -3.97
N ARG A 57 10.90 10.22 -3.10
CA ARG A 57 10.92 8.76 -2.94
C ARG A 57 10.51 8.04 -4.23
N ILE A 58 9.49 8.55 -4.94
CA ILE A 58 9.05 8.01 -6.23
C ILE A 58 10.15 8.21 -7.29
N ALA A 59 10.68 9.43 -7.41
CA ALA A 59 11.69 9.75 -8.40
C ALA A 59 12.95 8.90 -8.24
N LYS A 60 13.43 8.72 -7.01
CA LYS A 60 14.58 7.85 -6.72
C LYS A 60 14.32 6.36 -6.98
N ALA A 61 13.10 5.89 -6.80
CA ALA A 61 12.75 4.52 -7.12
C ALA A 61 12.73 4.26 -8.65
N LEU A 62 12.49 5.30 -9.44
CA LEU A 62 12.52 5.24 -10.92
C LEU A 62 13.91 5.50 -11.48
N ASP A 63 14.70 6.34 -10.81
CA ASP A 63 16.07 6.71 -11.20
C ASP A 63 16.89 6.97 -9.93
N ASP A 64 17.79 6.06 -9.61
CA ASP A 64 18.67 6.12 -8.42
C ASP A 64 19.62 7.32 -8.43
N ARG A 65 19.87 7.91 -9.60
CA ARG A 65 20.69 9.11 -9.78
C ARG A 65 19.92 10.41 -9.58
N HIS A 66 18.59 10.34 -9.31
CA HIS A 66 17.79 11.54 -9.09
C HIS A 66 18.34 12.34 -7.90
N PRO A 67 18.64 13.64 -8.04
CA PRO A 67 19.19 14.46 -6.97
C PRO A 67 18.22 14.64 -5.81
N ASP A 68 18.74 14.69 -4.58
CA ASP A 68 17.93 14.86 -3.38
C ASP A 68 17.27 16.24 -3.24
N ARG A 69 17.82 17.25 -3.91
CA ARG A 69 17.42 18.66 -3.79
C ARG A 69 17.57 19.39 -5.12
N GLY A 70 16.95 20.56 -5.21
CA GLY A 70 17.11 21.48 -6.34
C GLY A 70 15.95 21.49 -7.33
N PHE A 71 14.92 20.66 -7.13
CA PHE A 71 13.74 20.62 -7.99
C PHE A 71 12.46 20.97 -7.23
N SER A 72 11.59 21.72 -7.86
CA SER A 72 10.21 21.93 -7.41
C SER A 72 9.38 20.64 -7.57
N ALA A 73 8.26 20.54 -6.85
CA ALA A 73 7.33 19.41 -7.00
C ALA A 73 6.88 19.19 -8.45
N SER A 74 6.63 20.27 -9.16
CA SER A 74 6.23 20.23 -10.57
C SER A 74 7.33 19.65 -11.47
N GLU A 75 8.58 20.04 -11.27
CA GLU A 75 9.72 19.51 -12.03
C GLU A 75 9.95 18.02 -11.76
N VAL A 76 9.82 17.59 -10.50
CA VAL A 76 9.91 16.18 -10.12
C VAL A 76 8.81 15.35 -10.79
N ILE A 77 7.55 15.82 -10.78
CA ILE A 77 6.44 15.14 -11.47
C ILE A 77 6.69 15.03 -12.98
N GLN A 78 7.20 16.10 -13.60
CA GLN A 78 7.57 16.06 -15.01
C GLN A 78 8.71 15.06 -15.28
N GLY A 79 9.69 14.98 -14.38
CA GLY A 79 10.76 13.99 -14.43
C GLY A 79 10.24 12.56 -14.35
N ILE A 80 9.35 12.28 -13.39
CA ILE A 80 8.67 10.99 -13.24
C ILE A 80 7.92 10.64 -14.53
N ARG A 81 7.11 11.57 -15.05
CA ARG A 81 6.36 11.40 -16.30
C ARG A 81 7.28 11.08 -17.48
N ARG A 82 8.40 11.80 -17.61
CA ARG A 82 9.39 11.58 -18.67
C ARG A 82 10.04 10.20 -18.53
N ASN A 83 10.45 9.81 -17.33
CA ASN A 83 11.08 8.51 -17.07
C ASN A 83 10.17 7.36 -17.48
N LEU A 84 8.91 7.36 -17.01
CA LEU A 84 7.92 6.33 -17.35
C LEU A 84 7.68 6.22 -18.87
N ARG A 85 7.70 7.35 -19.58
CA ARG A 85 7.56 7.38 -21.04
C ARG A 85 8.78 6.79 -21.75
N THR A 86 9.98 7.26 -21.37
CA THR A 86 11.23 6.85 -22.02
C THR A 86 11.45 5.35 -21.91
N HIS A 87 11.06 4.75 -20.77
CA HIS A 87 11.25 3.32 -20.54
C HIS A 87 10.00 2.49 -20.87
N ASN A 88 8.93 3.10 -21.38
CA ASN A 88 7.63 2.44 -21.62
C ASN A 88 7.13 1.63 -20.42
N GLN A 89 7.32 2.17 -19.21
CA GLN A 89 6.97 1.52 -17.96
C GLN A 89 5.59 1.93 -17.47
N HIS A 90 4.93 1.02 -16.75
CA HIS A 90 3.74 1.30 -15.96
C HIS A 90 4.11 1.34 -14.49
N MET A 91 3.80 2.41 -13.80
CA MET A 91 4.02 2.54 -12.36
C MET A 91 2.79 2.08 -11.60
N LEU A 92 2.96 1.11 -10.69
CA LEU A 92 1.99 0.80 -9.64
C LEU A 92 2.47 1.51 -8.37
N LEU A 93 1.83 2.62 -8.03
CA LEU A 93 2.14 3.40 -6.84
C LEU A 93 1.20 3.03 -5.69
N ILE A 94 1.77 2.63 -4.57
CA ILE A 94 1.05 2.37 -3.32
C ILE A 94 1.43 3.47 -2.33
N LEU A 95 0.46 4.31 -1.94
CA LEU A 95 0.60 5.30 -0.88
C LEU A 95 -0.04 4.75 0.39
N ASP A 96 0.82 4.32 1.31
CA ASP A 96 0.39 3.73 2.58
C ASP A 96 0.32 4.80 3.67
N GLU A 97 -0.67 4.69 4.57
CA GLU A 97 -0.98 5.68 5.60
C GLU A 97 -1.16 7.10 5.00
N VAL A 98 -1.86 7.18 3.87
CA VAL A 98 -2.03 8.43 3.10
C VAL A 98 -2.77 9.53 3.88
N ASP A 99 -3.55 9.15 4.89
CA ASP A 99 -4.21 10.08 5.82
C ASP A 99 -3.21 11.00 6.55
N HIS A 100 -1.99 10.55 6.82
CA HIS A 100 -0.94 11.41 7.39
C HIS A 100 -0.52 12.53 6.43
N LEU A 101 -0.36 12.23 5.15
CA LEU A 101 -0.04 13.22 4.14
C LEU A 101 -1.20 14.21 3.96
N MET A 102 -2.42 13.69 3.87
CA MET A 102 -3.60 14.51 3.60
C MET A 102 -3.93 15.48 4.73
N ARG A 103 -3.80 15.05 5.99
CA ARG A 103 -4.00 15.95 7.14
C ARG A 103 -2.98 17.09 7.16
N ARG A 104 -1.79 16.88 6.61
CA ARG A 104 -0.72 17.86 6.62
C ARG A 104 -0.74 18.80 5.41
N GLU A 105 -0.98 18.27 4.23
CA GLU A 105 -0.77 19.00 2.95
C GLU A 105 -2.00 18.97 2.03
N GLY A 106 -3.10 18.36 2.48
CA GLY A 106 -4.31 18.24 1.67
C GLY A 106 -4.18 17.24 0.52
N GLY A 107 -5.08 17.37 -0.47
CA GLY A 107 -5.20 16.42 -1.59
C GLY A 107 -4.42 16.78 -2.86
N ASP A 108 -3.65 17.85 -2.86
CA ASP A 108 -3.01 18.39 -4.07
C ASP A 108 -2.09 17.39 -4.77
N LEU A 109 -1.27 16.63 -4.01
CA LEU A 109 -0.42 15.60 -4.59
C LEU A 109 -1.25 14.54 -5.30
N LEU A 110 -2.34 14.07 -4.68
CA LEU A 110 -3.20 13.06 -5.29
C LEU A 110 -3.84 13.58 -6.57
N TYR A 111 -4.28 14.83 -6.57
CA TYR A 111 -4.80 15.49 -7.76
C TYR A 111 -3.76 15.52 -8.89
N GLN A 112 -2.53 15.90 -8.59
CA GLN A 112 -1.44 15.96 -9.58
C GLN A 112 -1.06 14.56 -10.11
N LEU A 113 -1.00 13.54 -9.24
CA LEU A 113 -0.72 12.16 -9.64
C LEU A 113 -1.83 11.59 -10.53
N LEU A 114 -3.09 11.88 -10.22
CA LEU A 114 -4.23 11.42 -11.02
C LEU A 114 -4.26 12.04 -12.43
N ARG A 115 -3.59 13.16 -12.62
CA ARG A 115 -3.46 13.85 -13.91
C ARG A 115 -2.18 13.50 -14.68
N ILE A 116 -1.38 12.56 -14.18
CA ILE A 116 -0.09 12.22 -14.81
C ILE A 116 -0.27 11.73 -16.25
N ASP A 117 -1.40 11.09 -16.54
CA ASP A 117 -1.75 10.55 -17.86
C ASP A 117 -2.63 11.49 -18.69
N GLU A 118 -3.00 12.68 -18.20
CA GLU A 118 -3.83 13.63 -18.97
C GLU A 118 -3.11 14.12 -20.24
N GLY A 119 -3.89 14.24 -21.32
CA GLY A 119 -3.39 14.65 -22.64
C GLY A 119 -2.67 13.57 -23.41
N ARG A 120 -2.99 12.28 -23.17
CA ARG A 120 -2.44 11.14 -23.89
C ARG A 120 -3.54 10.32 -24.55
N ASP A 121 -3.28 9.94 -25.79
CA ASP A 121 -4.08 8.94 -26.53
C ASP A 121 -3.58 7.51 -26.26
N GLU A 122 -2.47 7.35 -25.52
CA GLU A 122 -1.81 6.09 -25.23
C GLU A 122 -2.28 5.47 -23.90
N ALA A 123 -1.91 4.21 -23.69
CA ALA A 123 -2.19 3.46 -22.45
C ALA A 123 -1.68 4.21 -21.21
N GLY A 124 -2.49 4.23 -20.14
CA GLY A 124 -2.14 4.86 -18.86
C GLY A 124 -0.84 4.32 -18.27
N THR A 125 -0.07 5.19 -17.63
CA THR A 125 1.26 4.87 -17.07
C THR A 125 1.26 4.74 -15.56
N LEU A 126 0.14 5.10 -14.88
CA LEU A 126 0.02 5.07 -13.43
C LEU A 126 -1.23 4.32 -12.97
N SER A 127 -1.03 3.30 -12.15
CA SER A 127 -2.07 2.75 -11.25
C SER A 127 -1.77 3.20 -9.81
N LEU A 128 -2.80 3.55 -9.06
CA LEU A 128 -2.69 4.13 -7.73
C LEU A 128 -3.51 3.36 -6.71
N ILE A 129 -2.87 2.88 -5.65
CA ILE A 129 -3.51 2.29 -4.48
C ILE A 129 -3.27 3.21 -3.29
N LEU A 130 -4.35 3.70 -2.69
CA LEU A 130 -4.31 4.44 -1.44
C LEU A 130 -4.66 3.51 -0.27
N ILE A 131 -3.89 3.57 0.79
CA ILE A 131 -4.15 2.83 2.03
C ILE A 131 -4.31 3.82 3.16
N SER A 132 -5.42 3.70 3.89
CA SER A 132 -5.74 4.55 5.03
C SER A 132 -6.42 3.76 6.15
N GLN A 133 -6.41 4.30 7.36
CA GLN A 133 -7.21 3.80 8.48
C GLN A 133 -8.64 4.34 8.42
N GLU A 134 -8.82 5.56 7.91
CA GLU A 134 -10.09 6.28 7.84
C GLU A 134 -10.61 6.33 6.39
N GLN A 135 -11.84 6.79 6.24
CA GLN A 135 -12.42 7.08 4.93
C GLN A 135 -11.80 8.37 4.35
N VAL A 136 -10.61 8.21 3.76
CA VAL A 136 -9.87 9.32 3.16
C VAL A 136 -10.62 9.97 2.01
N LEU A 137 -11.48 9.22 1.33
CA LEU A 137 -12.26 9.76 0.21
C LEU A 137 -13.18 10.91 0.63
N ASP A 138 -13.70 10.90 1.86
CA ASP A 138 -14.59 11.95 2.35
C ASP A 138 -13.86 13.29 2.59
N GLN A 139 -12.53 13.26 2.67
CA GLN A 139 -11.67 14.43 2.82
C GLN A 139 -11.17 14.97 1.48
N LEU A 140 -11.41 14.25 0.38
CA LEU A 140 -10.98 14.65 -0.95
C LEU A 140 -12.04 15.54 -1.63
N GLU A 141 -11.58 16.46 -2.45
CA GLU A 141 -12.45 17.22 -3.33
C GLU A 141 -13.22 16.32 -4.30
N GLY A 142 -14.43 16.68 -4.64
CA GLY A 142 -15.32 15.91 -5.52
C GLY A 142 -14.67 15.52 -6.87
N ALA A 143 -13.78 16.38 -7.39
CA ALA A 143 -13.01 16.10 -8.61
C ALA A 143 -12.03 14.92 -8.45
N VAL A 144 -11.44 14.73 -7.28
CA VAL A 144 -10.55 13.62 -6.98
C VAL A 144 -11.37 12.35 -6.76
N ILE A 145 -12.46 12.43 -5.99
CA ILE A 145 -13.38 11.31 -5.73
C ILE A 145 -13.93 10.72 -7.03
N SER A 146 -14.36 11.58 -7.96
CA SER A 146 -14.92 11.13 -9.25
C SER A 146 -13.92 10.33 -10.08
N ARG A 147 -12.62 10.60 -9.94
CA ARG A 147 -11.54 9.91 -10.66
C ARG A 147 -11.17 8.55 -10.04
N PHE A 148 -11.40 8.37 -8.75
CA PHE A 148 -11.21 7.06 -8.10
C PHE A 148 -12.32 6.08 -8.44
N GLY A 149 -13.54 6.57 -8.64
CA GLY A 149 -14.72 5.73 -8.80
C GLY A 149 -15.16 5.09 -7.47
N ARG A 150 -16.45 5.11 -7.19
CA ARG A 150 -17.01 4.59 -5.92
C ARG A 150 -16.87 3.08 -5.76
N SER A 151 -16.72 2.34 -6.85
CA SER A 151 -16.59 0.87 -6.86
C SER A 151 -15.19 0.36 -6.51
N ASN A 152 -14.19 1.23 -6.45
CA ASN A 152 -12.80 0.85 -6.21
C ASN A 152 -12.38 1.02 -4.74
N HIS A 153 -13.34 0.98 -3.83
CA HIS A 153 -13.10 1.05 -2.39
C HIS A 153 -13.23 -0.33 -1.75
N LEU A 154 -12.15 -0.80 -1.14
CA LEU A 154 -12.09 -2.05 -0.39
C LEU A 154 -11.92 -1.75 1.10
N ALA A 155 -12.98 -2.02 1.88
CA ALA A 155 -12.92 -1.92 3.33
C ALA A 155 -12.57 -3.29 3.93
N LEU A 156 -11.41 -3.40 4.58
CA LEU A 156 -11.01 -4.60 5.29
C LEU A 156 -11.63 -4.61 6.69
N LYS A 157 -12.32 -5.69 6.99
CA LYS A 157 -12.88 -5.94 8.32
C LYS A 157 -11.79 -6.39 9.29
N PRO A 158 -11.96 -6.18 10.60
CA PRO A 158 -11.14 -6.83 11.61
C PRO A 158 -11.13 -8.35 11.41
N TYR A 159 -10.03 -9.00 11.72
CA TYR A 159 -9.94 -10.46 11.64
C TYR A 159 -10.81 -11.15 12.67
N SER A 160 -11.42 -12.28 12.31
CA SER A 160 -12.11 -13.16 13.24
C SER A 160 -11.11 -13.96 14.08
N GLU A 161 -11.58 -14.53 15.20
CA GLU A 161 -10.82 -15.46 16.04
C GLU A 161 -10.12 -16.55 15.23
N THR A 162 -10.87 -17.23 14.36
CA THR A 162 -10.33 -18.31 13.51
C THR A 162 -9.27 -17.82 12.54
N GLN A 163 -9.40 -16.61 11.98
CA GLN A 163 -8.41 -16.01 11.11
C GLN A 163 -7.14 -15.63 11.88
N LEU A 164 -7.28 -15.10 13.11
CA LEU A 164 -6.14 -14.75 13.96
C LEU A 164 -5.35 -16.01 14.39
N ALA A 165 -6.06 -17.08 14.77
CA ALA A 165 -5.43 -18.38 15.04
C ALA A 165 -4.68 -18.93 13.81
N ALA A 166 -5.25 -18.83 12.62
CA ALA A 166 -4.61 -19.25 11.38
C ALA A 166 -3.35 -18.40 11.05
N ILE A 167 -3.41 -17.08 11.29
CA ILE A 167 -2.24 -16.18 11.13
C ILE A 167 -1.14 -16.59 12.11
N ALA A 168 -1.47 -16.82 13.38
CA ALA A 168 -0.52 -17.27 14.40
C ALA A 168 0.10 -18.61 14.01
N SER A 169 -0.70 -19.56 13.52
CA SER A 169 -0.24 -20.87 13.04
C SER A 169 0.77 -20.74 11.90
N GLN A 170 0.47 -19.95 10.89
CA GLN A 170 1.40 -19.71 9.77
C GLN A 170 2.72 -19.08 10.25
N ARG A 171 2.66 -18.17 11.21
CA ARG A 171 3.87 -17.55 11.78
C ARG A 171 4.66 -18.53 12.64
N ALA A 172 3.99 -19.38 13.43
CA ALA A 172 4.65 -20.42 14.19
C ALA A 172 5.43 -21.39 13.29
N VAL A 173 4.83 -21.86 12.20
CA VAL A 173 5.50 -22.73 11.20
C VAL A 173 6.75 -22.09 10.61
N LEU A 174 6.74 -20.77 10.38
CA LEU A 174 7.88 -20.06 9.80
C LEU A 174 8.99 -19.73 10.82
N ALA A 175 8.63 -19.56 12.09
CA ALA A 175 9.55 -19.04 13.11
C ALA A 175 10.05 -20.09 14.11
N THR A 176 9.39 -21.25 14.20
CA THR A 176 9.70 -22.28 15.20
C THR A 176 9.90 -23.65 14.57
N ARG A 177 10.37 -24.63 15.35
CA ARG A 177 10.41 -26.03 14.90
C ARG A 177 8.99 -26.58 14.79
N THR A 178 8.76 -27.44 13.82
CA THR A 178 7.46 -28.08 13.60
C THR A 178 6.97 -28.74 14.89
N GLY A 179 5.74 -28.43 15.30
CA GLY A 179 5.11 -28.98 16.50
C GLY A 179 5.50 -28.31 17.82
N SER A 180 6.32 -27.25 17.82
CA SER A 180 6.69 -26.53 19.06
C SER A 180 5.55 -25.74 19.66
N VAL A 181 4.53 -25.38 18.89
CA VAL A 181 3.33 -24.66 19.36
C VAL A 181 2.11 -25.54 19.10
N SER A 182 1.38 -25.91 20.14
CA SER A 182 0.18 -26.75 20.01
C SER A 182 -1.00 -25.97 19.42
N GLU A 183 -1.95 -26.69 18.82
CA GLU A 183 -3.18 -26.10 18.28
C GLU A 183 -4.03 -25.40 19.37
N GLU A 184 -3.98 -25.90 20.59
CA GLU A 184 -4.66 -25.31 21.74
C GLU A 184 -4.12 -23.91 22.03
N ILE A 185 -2.77 -23.73 22.02
CA ILE A 185 -2.14 -22.42 22.22
C ILE A 185 -2.51 -21.47 21.08
N LEU A 186 -2.50 -21.95 19.82
CA LEU A 186 -2.88 -21.14 18.67
C LEU A 186 -4.35 -20.68 18.74
N THR A 187 -5.24 -21.56 19.20
CA THR A 187 -6.65 -21.23 19.42
C THR A 187 -6.81 -20.18 20.52
N LEU A 188 -6.11 -20.33 21.63
CA LEU A 188 -6.12 -19.35 22.73
C LEU A 188 -5.59 -17.98 22.29
N ILE A 189 -4.55 -17.94 21.44
CA ILE A 189 -4.05 -16.70 20.86
C ILE A 189 -5.13 -16.05 20.00
N GLY A 190 -5.83 -16.82 19.15
CA GLY A 190 -6.95 -16.34 18.35
C GLY A 190 -8.04 -15.70 19.21
N GLN A 191 -8.46 -16.40 20.28
CA GLN A 191 -9.47 -15.92 21.24
C GLN A 191 -9.03 -14.63 21.93
N ALA A 192 -7.81 -14.62 22.47
CA ALA A 192 -7.29 -13.48 23.23
C ALA A 192 -7.10 -12.21 22.36
N SER A 193 -6.93 -12.37 21.05
CA SER A 193 -6.77 -11.26 20.10
C SER A 193 -8.06 -10.86 19.36
N ALA A 194 -9.14 -11.63 19.54
CA ALA A 194 -10.39 -11.44 18.79
C ALA A 194 -11.08 -10.10 19.06
N ASP A 195 -11.04 -9.59 20.30
CA ASP A 195 -11.66 -8.31 20.67
C ASP A 195 -11.08 -7.12 19.86
N THR A 196 -9.79 -7.19 19.52
CA THR A 196 -9.13 -6.15 18.71
C THR A 196 -9.25 -6.42 17.21
N GLY A 197 -9.33 -7.70 16.81
CA GLY A 197 -9.26 -8.14 15.42
C GLY A 197 -7.95 -7.76 14.73
N ASP A 198 -6.88 -7.45 15.50
CA ASP A 198 -5.57 -7.00 15.03
C ASP A 198 -4.59 -8.18 14.95
N ALA A 199 -4.14 -8.51 13.75
CA ALA A 199 -3.17 -9.57 13.53
C ALA A 199 -1.82 -9.33 14.23
N ARG A 200 -1.45 -8.09 14.54
CA ARG A 200 -0.21 -7.78 15.28
C ARG A 200 -0.29 -8.30 16.70
N VAL A 201 -1.45 -8.12 17.36
CA VAL A 201 -1.67 -8.64 18.72
C VAL A 201 -1.51 -10.15 18.74
N ALA A 202 -2.09 -10.86 17.77
CA ALA A 202 -1.93 -12.31 17.69
C ALA A 202 -0.46 -12.75 17.50
N ILE A 203 0.31 -12.00 16.69
CA ILE A 203 1.74 -12.27 16.46
C ILE A 203 2.56 -11.96 17.73
N GLU A 204 2.28 -10.85 18.42
CA GLU A 204 2.95 -10.50 19.69
C GLU A 204 2.68 -11.52 20.78
N LEU A 205 1.44 -12.03 20.89
CA LEU A 205 1.08 -13.09 21.82
C LEU A 205 1.82 -14.41 21.51
N LEU A 206 1.93 -14.75 20.22
CA LEU A 206 2.71 -15.92 19.79
C LEU A 206 4.19 -15.77 20.17
N GLU A 207 4.79 -14.62 19.88
CA GLU A 207 6.18 -14.32 20.23
C GLU A 207 6.39 -14.45 21.73
N ALA A 208 5.52 -13.83 22.54
CA ALA A 208 5.59 -13.90 23.99
C ALA A 208 5.44 -15.34 24.53
N ALA A 209 4.61 -16.17 23.91
CA ALA A 209 4.45 -17.57 24.27
C ALA A 209 5.73 -18.39 23.97
N VAL A 210 6.30 -18.21 22.77
CA VAL A 210 7.52 -18.91 22.34
C VAL A 210 8.74 -18.49 23.17
N MET A 211 8.85 -17.22 23.56
CA MET A 211 9.99 -16.73 24.37
C MET A 211 9.95 -17.20 25.84
N ARG A 212 8.83 -17.71 26.33
CA ARG A 212 8.63 -18.18 27.69
C ARG A 212 8.66 -19.71 27.84
N ALA A 213 8.62 -20.42 26.73
CA ALA A 213 8.67 -21.89 26.67
C ALA A 213 10.12 -22.42 26.68
#